data_dacde7b9aeb1407d2e7238ca7a051fb2
#
_entry.id   dacde7b9aeb1407d2e7238ca7a051fb2
#
_cell.length_a   1.000
_cell.length_b   1.000
_cell.length_c   1.000
_cell.angle_alpha   90.00
_cell.angle_beta   90.00
_cell.angle_gamma   90.00
#
_symmetry.space_group_name_H-M   'P 1'
#
loop_
_entity.id
_entity.type
_entity.pdbx_description
1 polymer ?
#
loop_
_entity_poly.entity_id
_entity_poly.type
_entity_poly.pdbx_seq_one_letter_code
_entity_poly.pdbx_strand_id
1 'polypeptide(L)'
;VRESNREGGCPGDGGAIDNADVTVTIDRSHGSERLAQRVIRCRPGRSGPRRLESSQELLFVESGHGTLQVAGDEHLLEPDMGAYVVSGEEYELENAGPEELVVVVVEAPLELGTAIDPARRTVRYADRPVLRAGADREFRYLVNQDVGCLDLTQFVGLIAPGRAPDHSHIYDEIVYIIEGEGILHLGGQEKVIGPGSAVHLPPLAEHCLENTGKGSMRVLGVFHPSGDPASRAYESE
;
A
#
# COMPACT_ATOMS: atom_id res chain seq x y z
N VAL A 1 -19.70 -17.19 -5.58
CA VAL A 1 -18.80 -18.27 -5.25
C VAL A 1 -18.22 -18.77 -6.55
N ARG A 2 -16.98 -18.49 -6.85
CA ARG A 2 -16.18 -19.22 -7.86
C ARG A 2 -14.81 -19.46 -7.25
N GLU A 3 -14.45 -20.73 -7.29
CA GLU A 3 -13.18 -21.29 -6.86
C GLU A 3 -12.00 -20.66 -7.60
N SER A 4 -10.92 -20.43 -6.90
CA SER A 4 -9.65 -19.96 -7.40
C SER A 4 -9.03 -21.00 -8.34
N ASN A 5 -8.99 -20.74 -9.62
CA ASN A 5 -8.09 -21.42 -10.53
C ASN A 5 -6.71 -20.77 -10.45
N ARG A 6 -5.73 -21.57 -10.02
CA ARG A 6 -4.31 -21.34 -10.28
C ARG A 6 -4.08 -21.46 -11.78
N GLU A 7 -3.30 -20.51 -12.32
CA GLU A 7 -2.63 -20.42 -13.61
C GLU A 7 -3.10 -19.26 -14.47
N GLY A 8 -2.17 -18.34 -14.69
CA GLY A 8 -2.27 -17.22 -15.62
C GLY A 8 -1.21 -16.16 -15.31
N GLY A 9 0.07 -16.45 -15.58
CA GLY A 9 1.16 -15.49 -15.40
C GLY A 9 0.98 -14.31 -16.35
N CYS A 10 0.97 -13.10 -15.81
CA CYS A 10 1.23 -11.89 -16.58
C CYS A 10 2.74 -11.82 -16.93
N PRO A 11 3.11 -11.37 -18.12
CA PRO A 11 4.49 -11.16 -18.51
C PRO A 11 4.97 -9.82 -17.93
N GLY A 12 5.43 -9.81 -16.72
CA GLY A 12 6.30 -8.82 -16.13
C GLY A 12 7.44 -9.60 -15.51
N ASP A 13 8.65 -9.35 -15.98
CA ASP A 13 9.88 -10.01 -15.63
C ASP A 13 10.22 -9.82 -14.14
N GLY A 14 9.45 -10.46 -13.29
CA GLY A 14 9.67 -10.54 -11.86
C GLY A 14 10.43 -11.80 -11.55
N GLY A 15 11.72 -11.69 -11.24
CA GLY A 15 12.53 -12.79 -10.72
C GLY A 15 11.76 -13.52 -9.60
N ALA A 16 11.76 -14.83 -9.61
CA ALA A 16 11.09 -15.66 -8.63
C ALA A 16 11.59 -15.32 -7.22
N ILE A 17 10.68 -15.00 -6.32
CA ILE A 17 10.99 -14.89 -4.89
C ILE A 17 10.96 -16.30 -4.32
N ASP A 18 12.13 -16.91 -4.15
CA ASP A 18 12.27 -18.36 -3.88
C ASP A 18 11.70 -18.82 -2.53
N ASN A 19 11.64 -17.95 -1.51
CA ASN A 19 11.12 -18.31 -0.19
C ASN A 19 9.77 -17.63 0.15
N ALA A 20 9.11 -17.03 -0.84
CA ALA A 20 7.92 -16.24 -0.60
C ALA A 20 6.74 -16.68 -1.47
N ASP A 21 5.56 -16.64 -0.86
CA ASP A 21 4.29 -16.74 -1.55
C ASP A 21 3.80 -15.33 -1.90
N VAL A 22 3.47 -15.09 -3.17
CA VAL A 22 3.00 -13.81 -3.68
C VAL A 22 1.53 -13.93 -4.08
N THR A 23 0.69 -13.09 -3.50
CA THR A 23 -0.72 -12.99 -3.87
C THR A 23 -1.01 -11.62 -4.47
N VAL A 24 -1.36 -11.56 -5.75
CA VAL A 24 -1.83 -10.32 -6.39
C VAL A 24 -3.25 -10.04 -5.91
N THR A 25 -3.47 -8.85 -5.37
CA THR A 25 -4.77 -8.41 -4.82
C THR A 25 -5.45 -7.38 -5.72
N ILE A 26 -4.69 -6.49 -6.36
CA ILE A 26 -5.17 -5.50 -7.32
C ILE A 26 -4.21 -5.47 -8.51
N ASP A 27 -4.76 -5.47 -9.72
CA ASP A 27 -4.06 -5.26 -11.00
C ASP A 27 -5.04 -4.81 -12.08
N ARG A 28 -4.64 -4.86 -13.34
CA ARG A 28 -5.49 -4.51 -14.49
C ARG A 28 -6.75 -5.37 -14.60
N SER A 29 -6.71 -6.62 -14.17
CA SER A 29 -7.89 -7.49 -14.17
C SER A 29 -8.95 -7.05 -13.14
N HIS A 30 -8.53 -6.24 -12.16
CA HIS A 30 -9.37 -5.61 -11.15
C HIS A 30 -9.75 -4.16 -11.51
N GLY A 31 -9.42 -3.71 -12.73
CA GLY A 31 -9.76 -2.38 -13.23
C GLY A 31 -8.75 -1.27 -12.86
N SER A 32 -7.62 -1.60 -12.28
CA SER A 32 -6.56 -0.64 -11.99
C SER A 32 -5.53 -0.59 -13.13
N GLU A 33 -5.47 0.54 -13.82
CA GLU A 33 -4.58 0.71 -14.98
C GLU A 33 -3.14 1.10 -14.58
N ARG A 34 -2.97 1.77 -13.45
CA ARG A 34 -1.70 2.36 -13.03
C ARG A 34 -1.10 1.75 -11.77
N LEU A 35 -1.94 1.28 -10.87
CA LEU A 35 -1.51 0.71 -9.60
C LEU A 35 -1.68 -0.81 -9.63
N ALA A 36 -0.70 -1.53 -9.10
CA ALA A 36 -0.84 -2.94 -8.79
C ALA A 36 -0.48 -3.19 -7.33
N GLN A 37 -1.24 -4.05 -6.66
CA GLN A 37 -0.97 -4.43 -5.28
C GLN A 37 -0.81 -5.94 -5.16
N ARG A 38 0.16 -6.35 -4.35
CA ARG A 38 0.37 -7.73 -3.95
C ARG A 38 0.75 -7.83 -2.48
N VAL A 39 0.46 -8.97 -1.90
CA VAL A 39 0.93 -9.34 -0.56
C VAL A 39 2.01 -10.41 -0.74
N ILE A 40 3.18 -10.15 -0.16
CA ILE A 40 4.33 -11.06 -0.13
C ILE A 40 4.44 -11.65 1.27
N ARG A 41 4.43 -12.98 1.37
CA ARG A 41 4.64 -13.73 2.61
C ARG A 41 5.96 -14.46 2.54
N CYS A 42 6.98 -13.93 3.19
CA CYS A 42 8.31 -14.51 3.19
C CYS A 42 8.49 -15.47 4.37
N ARG A 43 8.75 -16.73 4.07
CA ARG A 43 9.24 -17.70 5.05
C ARG A 43 10.67 -17.31 5.49
N PRO A 44 11.20 -17.87 6.62
CA PRO A 44 12.58 -17.62 7.03
C PRO A 44 13.58 -17.85 5.90
N GLY A 45 14.52 -16.92 5.75
CA GLY A 45 15.54 -16.91 4.71
C GLY A 45 15.45 -15.70 3.78
N ARG A 46 16.27 -15.71 2.73
CA ARG A 46 16.38 -14.62 1.76
C ARG A 46 15.54 -14.90 0.51
N SER A 47 14.84 -13.89 0.02
CA SER A 47 14.14 -13.95 -1.26
C SER A 47 15.13 -13.91 -2.43
N GLY A 48 14.69 -14.33 -3.62
CA GLY A 48 15.39 -13.99 -4.86
C GLY A 48 15.36 -12.48 -5.12
N PRO A 49 16.32 -11.97 -5.93
CA PRO A 49 16.37 -10.54 -6.27
C PRO A 49 15.18 -10.15 -7.15
N ARG A 50 14.65 -8.95 -6.89
CA ARG A 50 13.62 -8.30 -7.69
C ARG A 50 14.16 -6.99 -8.23
N ARG A 51 14.12 -6.83 -9.56
CA ARG A 51 14.57 -5.64 -10.26
C ARG A 51 13.38 -4.86 -10.82
N LEU A 52 13.36 -3.56 -10.59
CA LEU A 52 12.36 -2.64 -11.15
C LEU A 52 12.93 -1.97 -12.39
N GLU A 53 12.35 -2.21 -13.57
CA GLU A 53 12.83 -1.63 -14.83
C GLU A 53 12.27 -0.21 -15.08
N SER A 54 10.98 -0.02 -14.92
CA SER A 54 10.28 1.25 -15.20
C SER A 54 9.21 1.62 -14.20
N SER A 55 9.11 0.86 -13.11
CA SER A 55 8.16 1.05 -12.02
C SER A 55 8.90 1.38 -10.72
N GLN A 56 8.15 1.83 -9.75
CA GLN A 56 8.58 2.06 -8.37
C GLN A 56 7.65 1.30 -7.43
N GLU A 57 8.13 0.95 -6.26
CA GLU A 57 7.36 0.19 -5.29
C GLU A 57 7.37 0.83 -3.91
N LEU A 58 6.19 0.86 -3.29
CA LEU A 58 5.99 1.17 -1.89
C LEU A 58 5.70 -0.12 -1.14
N LEU A 59 6.51 -0.40 -0.14
CA LEU A 59 6.37 -1.55 0.73
C LEU A 59 5.76 -1.10 2.06
N PHE A 60 4.91 -1.94 2.63
CA PHE A 60 4.40 -1.77 4.00
C PHE A 60 4.53 -3.10 4.73
N VAL A 61 5.19 -3.10 5.88
CA VAL A 61 5.34 -4.29 6.71
C VAL A 61 4.09 -4.45 7.57
N GLU A 62 3.27 -5.44 7.23
CA GLU A 62 2.06 -5.78 7.99
C GLU A 62 2.41 -6.54 9.27
N SER A 63 3.33 -7.50 9.17
CA SER A 63 3.77 -8.31 10.31
C SER A 63 5.13 -8.97 10.07
N GLY A 64 5.75 -9.45 11.13
CA GLY A 64 7.06 -10.07 11.08
C GLY A 64 8.21 -9.06 11.11
N HIS A 65 9.43 -9.56 11.03
CA HIS A 65 10.66 -8.77 11.08
C HIS A 65 11.64 -9.28 10.04
N GLY A 66 12.39 -8.37 9.44
CA GLY A 66 13.38 -8.74 8.43
C GLY A 66 14.23 -7.56 8.01
N THR A 67 14.82 -7.67 6.83
CA THR A 67 15.58 -6.59 6.20
C THR A 67 15.24 -6.45 4.72
N LEU A 68 15.37 -5.24 4.22
CA LEU A 68 15.35 -4.88 2.81
C LEU A 68 16.80 -4.61 2.38
N GLN A 69 17.30 -5.42 1.46
CA GLN A 69 18.57 -5.20 0.79
C GLN A 69 18.30 -4.44 -0.50
N VAL A 70 18.79 -3.23 -0.64
CA VAL A 70 18.58 -2.41 -1.84
C VAL A 70 19.74 -1.45 -2.04
N ALA A 71 20.18 -1.28 -3.27
CA ALA A 71 21.30 -0.40 -3.66
C ALA A 71 22.62 -0.66 -2.88
N GLY A 72 22.81 -1.87 -2.37
CA GLY A 72 23.98 -2.28 -1.58
C GLY A 72 23.89 -2.00 -0.08
N ASP A 73 22.80 -1.40 0.39
CA ASP A 73 22.55 -1.10 1.80
C ASP A 73 21.49 -2.04 2.38
N GLU A 74 21.59 -2.27 3.69
CA GLU A 74 20.62 -3.05 4.46
C GLU A 74 19.74 -2.12 5.30
N HIS A 75 18.43 -2.30 5.20
CA HIS A 75 17.44 -1.53 5.93
C HIS A 75 16.55 -2.45 6.75
N LEU A 76 16.42 -2.17 8.05
CA LEU A 76 15.56 -2.94 8.96
C LEU A 76 14.09 -2.78 8.55
N LEU A 77 13.36 -3.91 8.60
CA LEU A 77 11.92 -3.99 8.43
C LEU A 77 11.26 -4.49 9.72
N GLU A 78 10.33 -3.72 10.25
CA GLU A 78 9.51 -4.04 11.41
C GLU A 78 8.03 -3.73 11.10
N PRO A 79 7.07 -4.29 11.84
CA PRO A 79 5.66 -3.95 11.66
C PRO A 79 5.40 -2.44 11.67
N ASP A 80 4.47 -2.00 10.85
CA ASP A 80 4.11 -0.58 10.67
C ASP A 80 5.22 0.29 10.06
N MET A 81 6.15 -0.30 9.31
CA MET A 81 7.13 0.45 8.53
C MET A 81 6.73 0.51 7.06
N GLY A 82 6.90 1.69 6.47
CA GLY A 82 6.91 1.88 5.03
C GLY A 82 8.33 1.84 4.46
N ALA A 83 8.50 1.40 3.22
CA ALA A 83 9.76 1.50 2.49
C ALA A 83 9.52 1.88 1.03
N TYR A 84 10.53 2.46 0.39
CA TYR A 84 10.48 2.94 -0.98
C TYR A 84 11.62 2.38 -1.81
N VAL A 85 11.28 1.72 -2.93
CA VAL A 85 12.22 1.22 -3.93
C VAL A 85 11.92 1.90 -5.26
N VAL A 86 12.95 2.47 -5.86
CA VAL A 86 12.81 3.26 -7.08
C VAL A 86 13.16 2.46 -8.33
N SER A 87 12.73 2.96 -9.49
CA SER A 87 13.03 2.37 -10.78
C SER A 87 14.54 2.24 -11.03
N GLY A 88 14.95 1.15 -11.62
CA GLY A 88 16.35 0.80 -11.87
C GLY A 88 17.04 0.09 -10.70
N GLU A 89 16.44 0.07 -9.53
CA GLU A 89 16.98 -0.65 -8.37
C GLU A 89 16.61 -2.12 -8.39
N GLU A 90 17.47 -2.90 -7.76
CA GLU A 90 17.25 -4.31 -7.43
C GLU A 90 17.21 -4.45 -5.92
N TYR A 91 16.28 -5.23 -5.40
CA TYR A 91 16.16 -5.47 -3.98
C TYR A 91 15.85 -6.93 -3.64
N GLU A 92 16.17 -7.31 -2.43
CA GLU A 92 15.83 -8.59 -1.80
C GLU A 92 15.20 -8.34 -0.43
N LEU A 93 14.33 -9.26 -0.02
CA LEU A 93 13.78 -9.31 1.33
C LEU A 93 14.43 -10.47 2.09
N GLU A 94 14.86 -10.23 3.31
CA GLU A 94 15.33 -11.28 4.20
C GLU A 94 14.47 -11.35 5.46
N ASN A 95 13.88 -12.51 5.68
CA ASN A 95 13.18 -12.82 6.91
C ASN A 95 14.15 -13.50 7.87
N ALA A 96 14.59 -12.79 8.89
CA ALA A 96 15.52 -13.30 9.91
C ALA A 96 14.80 -14.01 11.09
N GLY A 97 13.48 -13.94 11.14
CA GLY A 97 12.69 -14.47 12.24
C GLY A 97 12.13 -15.88 11.99
N PRO A 98 11.56 -16.52 13.02
CA PRO A 98 10.86 -17.80 12.86
C PRO A 98 9.45 -17.63 12.25
N GLU A 99 8.85 -16.45 12.34
CA GLU A 99 7.52 -16.14 11.82
C GLU A 99 7.62 -15.57 10.41
N GLU A 100 6.53 -15.62 9.66
CA GLU A 100 6.50 -15.02 8.33
C GLU A 100 6.67 -13.50 8.40
N LEU A 101 7.48 -12.95 7.50
CA LEU A 101 7.49 -11.53 7.18
C LEU A 101 6.41 -11.28 6.12
N VAL A 102 5.39 -10.50 6.46
CA VAL A 102 4.29 -10.15 5.55
C VAL A 102 4.43 -8.71 5.10
N VAL A 103 4.54 -8.51 3.80
CA VAL A 103 4.75 -7.19 3.18
C VAL A 103 3.67 -6.94 2.15
N VAL A 104 2.94 -5.84 2.30
CA VAL A 104 2.03 -5.31 1.27
C VAL A 104 2.83 -4.41 0.36
N VAL A 105 2.81 -4.69 -0.94
CA VAL A 105 3.57 -3.94 -1.95
C VAL A 105 2.63 -3.32 -2.94
N VAL A 106 2.78 -2.02 -3.17
CA VAL A 106 2.08 -1.30 -4.24
C VAL A 106 3.11 -0.84 -5.27
N GLU A 107 2.91 -1.26 -6.51
CA GLU A 107 3.70 -0.91 -7.68
C GLU A 107 2.98 0.14 -8.52
N ALA A 108 3.73 1.14 -8.99
CA ALA A 108 3.25 2.18 -9.88
C ALA A 108 4.32 2.56 -10.93
N PRO A 109 3.94 3.16 -12.08
CA PRO A 109 4.90 3.73 -13.00
C PRO A 109 5.68 4.88 -12.34
N LEU A 110 6.93 5.09 -12.77
CA LEU A 110 7.72 6.27 -12.41
C LEU A 110 7.49 7.35 -13.46
N GLU A 111 6.86 8.48 -13.11
CA GLU A 111 6.50 9.56 -14.05
C GLU A 111 7.32 10.84 -13.82
N LEU A 112 7.45 11.29 -12.58
CA LEU A 112 8.12 12.55 -12.24
C LEU A 112 9.59 12.40 -11.82
N GLY A 113 10.03 11.17 -11.65
CA GLY A 113 11.33 10.87 -11.09
C GLY A 113 11.36 10.97 -9.56
N THR A 114 12.55 10.83 -8.99
CA THR A 114 12.72 10.77 -7.54
C THR A 114 14.08 11.30 -7.12
N ALA A 115 14.14 11.90 -5.94
CA ALA A 115 15.36 12.24 -5.23
C ALA A 115 15.23 11.64 -3.83
N ILE A 116 15.77 10.44 -3.65
CA ILE A 116 15.68 9.71 -2.39
C ILE A 116 16.90 10.00 -1.51
N ASP A 117 16.65 10.20 -0.22
CA ASP A 117 17.69 10.16 0.79
C ASP A 117 17.76 8.71 1.32
N PRO A 118 18.87 7.98 1.11
CA PRO A 118 19.01 6.61 1.58
C PRO A 118 18.77 6.44 3.08
N ALA A 119 19.07 7.46 3.89
CA ALA A 119 18.80 7.44 5.34
C ALA A 119 17.31 7.43 5.67
N ARG A 120 16.45 7.80 4.71
CA ARG A 120 14.98 7.79 4.83
C ARG A 120 14.29 6.77 3.95
N ARG A 121 15.03 5.77 3.46
CA ARG A 121 14.45 4.71 2.63
C ARG A 121 13.33 3.94 3.33
N THR A 122 13.44 3.77 4.65
CA THR A 122 12.39 3.21 5.50
C THR A 122 11.86 4.25 6.47
N VAL A 123 10.56 4.17 6.76
CA VAL A 123 9.85 5.11 7.63
C VAL A 123 9.00 4.35 8.63
N ARG A 124 9.18 4.63 9.93
CA ARG A 124 8.34 4.06 10.98
C ARG A 124 7.06 4.89 11.15
N TYR A 125 5.93 4.23 11.23
CA TYR A 125 4.64 4.88 11.50
C TYR A 125 4.68 5.71 12.80
N ALA A 126 5.31 5.17 13.85
CA ALA A 126 5.40 5.83 15.15
C ALA A 126 6.15 7.17 15.12
N ASP A 127 7.10 7.33 14.18
CA ASP A 127 7.94 8.54 14.06
C ASP A 127 7.28 9.66 13.25
N ARG A 128 6.09 9.40 12.68
CA ARG A 128 5.40 10.38 11.83
C ARG A 128 4.33 11.14 12.61
N PRO A 129 4.16 12.44 12.33
CA PRO A 129 3.13 13.23 12.98
C PRO A 129 1.73 12.72 12.65
N VAL A 130 0.82 12.79 13.62
CA VAL A 130 -0.61 12.56 13.39
C VAL A 130 -1.19 13.77 12.69
N LEU A 131 -1.88 13.53 11.57
CA LEU A 131 -2.63 14.51 10.81
C LEU A 131 -4.12 14.15 10.85
N ARG A 132 -4.99 15.11 10.54
CA ARG A 132 -6.43 14.90 10.55
C ARG A 132 -7.06 15.16 9.19
N ALA A 133 -7.91 14.24 8.78
CA ALA A 133 -8.76 14.38 7.59
C ALA A 133 -10.24 14.46 8.00
N GLY A 134 -10.57 15.46 8.85
CA GLY A 134 -11.89 15.63 9.44
C GLY A 134 -11.93 15.32 10.93
N ALA A 135 -13.15 15.16 11.49
CA ALA A 135 -13.34 14.94 12.92
C ALA A 135 -13.14 13.47 13.35
N ASP A 136 -13.30 12.55 12.42
CA ASP A 136 -13.41 11.11 12.62
C ASP A 136 -12.26 10.32 12.00
N ARG A 137 -11.30 11.00 11.36
CA ARG A 137 -10.18 10.37 10.62
C ARG A 137 -8.87 11.02 10.98
N GLU A 138 -7.90 10.15 11.30
CA GLU A 138 -6.50 10.53 11.49
C GLU A 138 -5.65 9.71 10.54
N PHE A 139 -4.51 10.26 10.12
CA PHE A 139 -3.55 9.56 9.30
C PHE A 139 -2.11 9.99 9.58
N ARG A 140 -1.17 9.17 9.13
CA ARG A 140 0.24 9.49 9.14
C ARG A 140 0.83 9.08 7.79
N TYR A 141 1.58 9.98 7.18
CA TYR A 141 2.35 9.63 5.98
C TYR A 141 3.46 8.66 6.32
N LEU A 142 3.65 7.65 5.49
CA LEU A 142 4.83 6.81 5.50
C LEU A 142 5.79 7.27 4.40
N VAL A 143 5.41 7.12 3.14
CA VAL A 143 6.22 7.52 2.00
C VAL A 143 5.49 8.61 1.23
N ASN A 144 6.16 9.73 1.01
CA ASN A 144 5.71 10.88 0.24
C ASN A 144 6.91 11.71 -0.21
N GLN A 145 6.69 12.93 -0.62
CA GLN A 145 7.75 13.87 -1.03
C GLN A 145 8.84 14.10 0.05
N ASP A 146 8.56 13.91 1.34
CA ASP A 146 9.55 14.09 2.42
C ASP A 146 10.70 13.07 2.34
N VAL A 147 10.47 11.94 1.69
CA VAL A 147 11.47 10.90 1.44
C VAL A 147 11.87 10.81 -0.04
N GLY A 148 11.49 11.82 -0.83
CA GLY A 148 11.84 11.92 -2.23
C GLY A 148 10.93 11.15 -3.19
N CYS A 149 9.80 10.60 -2.73
CA CYS A 149 8.79 10.00 -3.59
C CYS A 149 7.83 11.08 -4.10
N LEU A 150 7.96 11.46 -5.37
CA LEU A 150 7.19 12.57 -5.95
C LEU A 150 5.87 12.11 -6.58
N ASP A 151 5.80 10.87 -7.04
CA ASP A 151 4.66 10.32 -7.76
C ASP A 151 3.61 9.68 -6.85
N LEU A 152 4.01 9.22 -5.66
CA LEU A 152 3.15 8.43 -4.79
C LEU A 152 3.05 9.03 -3.40
N THR A 153 1.92 8.77 -2.76
CA THR A 153 1.74 8.98 -1.32
C THR A 153 1.28 7.69 -0.67
N GLN A 154 2.03 7.20 0.31
CA GLN A 154 1.64 6.09 1.18
C GLN A 154 1.35 6.62 2.58
N PHE A 155 0.23 6.20 3.15
CA PHE A 155 -0.17 6.59 4.50
C PHE A 155 -0.90 5.45 5.21
N VAL A 156 -0.91 5.50 6.55
CA VAL A 156 -1.80 4.69 7.37
C VAL A 156 -2.85 5.61 7.98
N GLY A 157 -4.11 5.28 7.71
CA GLY A 157 -5.29 5.98 8.23
C GLY A 157 -5.95 5.24 9.39
N LEU A 158 -6.52 5.99 10.31
CA LEU A 158 -7.39 5.52 11.39
C LEU A 158 -8.79 6.09 11.18
N ILE A 159 -9.79 5.23 11.07
CA ILE A 159 -11.19 5.58 10.87
C ILE A 159 -11.97 5.18 12.11
N ALA A 160 -12.53 6.17 12.80
CA ALA A 160 -13.40 5.93 13.97
C ALA A 160 -14.68 5.17 13.56
N PRO A 161 -15.36 4.48 14.51
CA PRO A 161 -16.64 3.82 14.22
C PRO A 161 -17.65 4.80 13.64
N GLY A 162 -18.36 4.36 12.59
CA GLY A 162 -19.39 5.12 11.89
C GLY A 162 -19.13 5.28 10.40
N ARG A 163 -20.08 5.93 9.72
CA ARG A 163 -20.02 6.23 8.30
C ARG A 163 -19.63 7.70 8.09
N ALA A 164 -18.55 7.94 7.37
CA ALA A 164 -18.21 9.28 6.91
C ALA A 164 -19.05 9.69 5.68
N PRO A 165 -19.11 10.98 5.34
CA PRO A 165 -19.72 11.43 4.09
C PRO A 165 -19.04 10.79 2.88
N ASP A 166 -19.83 10.51 1.84
CA ASP A 166 -19.33 10.12 0.54
C ASP A 166 -18.42 11.22 -0.03
N HIS A 167 -17.32 10.84 -0.64
CA HIS A 167 -16.34 11.76 -1.23
C HIS A 167 -15.65 11.11 -2.41
N SER A 168 -14.87 11.89 -3.14
CA SER A 168 -14.03 11.40 -4.22
C SER A 168 -12.67 12.10 -4.22
N HIS A 169 -11.71 11.50 -4.90
CA HIS A 169 -10.38 12.05 -5.11
C HIS A 169 -10.08 12.15 -6.62
N ILE A 170 -9.14 13.02 -6.99
CA ILE A 170 -8.70 13.17 -8.39
C ILE A 170 -7.60 12.15 -8.76
N TYR A 171 -7.11 11.37 -7.82
CA TYR A 171 -6.06 10.36 -8.00
C TYR A 171 -6.62 8.95 -7.95
N ASP A 172 -5.87 8.00 -8.52
CA ASP A 172 -6.05 6.57 -8.26
C ASP A 172 -5.69 6.28 -6.81
N GLU A 173 -6.49 5.46 -6.14
CA GLU A 173 -6.23 5.03 -4.77
C GLU A 173 -6.35 3.52 -4.64
N ILE A 174 -5.40 2.92 -3.93
CA ILE A 174 -5.54 1.58 -3.39
C ILE A 174 -5.64 1.67 -1.87
N VAL A 175 -6.65 1.02 -1.31
CA VAL A 175 -6.83 0.86 0.13
C VAL A 175 -6.68 -0.60 0.49
N TYR A 176 -5.87 -0.89 1.50
CA TYR A 176 -5.74 -2.21 2.13
C TYR A 176 -6.16 -2.13 3.59
N ILE A 177 -7.03 -3.02 4.03
CA ILE A 177 -7.52 -3.05 5.42
C ILE A 177 -6.52 -3.82 6.27
N ILE A 178 -5.83 -3.11 7.19
CA ILE A 178 -4.86 -3.70 8.11
C ILE A 178 -5.59 -4.33 9.30
N GLU A 179 -6.57 -3.61 9.87
CA GLU A 179 -7.29 -4.02 11.07
C GLU A 179 -8.70 -3.42 11.10
N GLY A 180 -9.64 -4.11 11.74
CA GLY A 180 -11.03 -3.69 11.85
C GLY A 180 -11.92 -4.26 10.76
N GLU A 181 -13.20 -3.94 10.81
CA GLU A 181 -14.21 -4.42 9.87
C GLU A 181 -15.14 -3.27 9.46
N GLY A 182 -15.67 -3.34 8.26
CA GLY A 182 -16.49 -2.26 7.75
C GLY A 182 -17.23 -2.59 6.47
N ILE A 183 -17.77 -1.54 5.88
CA ILE A 183 -18.46 -1.59 4.57
C ILE A 183 -17.82 -0.55 3.66
N LEU A 184 -17.42 -0.98 2.47
CA LEU A 184 -17.11 -0.09 1.36
C LEU A 184 -18.41 0.28 0.66
N HIS A 185 -18.69 1.58 0.54
CA HIS A 185 -19.72 2.14 -0.34
C HIS A 185 -19.01 2.68 -1.57
N LEU A 186 -19.30 2.17 -2.76
CA LEU A 186 -18.66 2.58 -4.02
C LEU A 186 -19.66 2.48 -5.17
N GLY A 187 -19.93 3.61 -5.84
CA GLY A 187 -20.83 3.63 -7.00
C GLY A 187 -22.24 3.10 -6.72
N GLY A 188 -22.76 3.32 -5.53
CA GLY A 188 -24.09 2.83 -5.09
C GLY A 188 -24.12 1.34 -4.70
N GLN A 189 -22.97 0.69 -4.66
CA GLN A 189 -22.83 -0.69 -4.19
C GLN A 189 -22.19 -0.74 -2.80
N GLU A 190 -22.51 -1.77 -2.04
CA GLU A 190 -21.94 -2.04 -0.72
C GLU A 190 -21.16 -3.35 -0.73
N LYS A 191 -19.99 -3.36 -0.11
CA LYS A 191 -19.14 -4.54 0.02
C LYS A 191 -18.58 -4.61 1.44
N VAL A 192 -18.74 -5.72 2.11
CA VAL A 192 -18.10 -5.97 3.40
C VAL A 192 -16.59 -6.05 3.22
N ILE A 193 -15.85 -5.38 4.08
CA ILE A 193 -14.39 -5.33 4.10
C ILE A 193 -13.86 -5.64 5.50
N GLY A 194 -12.69 -6.23 5.56
CA GLY A 194 -11.98 -6.58 6.80
C GLY A 194 -10.49 -6.81 6.53
N PRO A 195 -9.71 -7.26 7.51
CA PRO A 195 -8.27 -7.45 7.38
C PRO A 195 -7.91 -8.26 6.14
N GLY A 196 -6.95 -7.78 5.35
CA GLY A 196 -6.54 -8.37 4.08
C GLY A 196 -7.41 -7.98 2.87
N SER A 197 -8.50 -7.25 3.05
CA SER A 197 -9.28 -6.72 1.92
C SER A 197 -8.50 -5.62 1.21
N ALA A 198 -8.40 -5.74 -0.12
CA ALA A 198 -7.85 -4.72 -1.01
C ALA A 198 -8.96 -4.11 -1.86
N VAL A 199 -8.90 -2.80 -2.04
CA VAL A 199 -9.89 -2.01 -2.78
C VAL A 199 -9.17 -1.05 -3.71
N HIS A 200 -9.59 -1.00 -4.97
CA HIS A 200 -9.21 0.03 -5.92
C HIS A 200 -10.32 1.09 -6.01
N LEU A 201 -9.97 2.34 -5.83
CA LEU A 201 -10.83 3.50 -5.93
C LEU A 201 -10.35 4.35 -7.13
N PRO A 202 -11.01 4.27 -8.27
CA PRO A 202 -10.66 5.06 -9.44
C PRO A 202 -10.81 6.57 -9.21
N PRO A 203 -10.08 7.42 -9.95
CA PRO A 203 -10.26 8.86 -9.90
C PRO A 203 -11.74 9.26 -10.04
N LEU A 204 -12.18 10.20 -9.21
CA LEU A 204 -13.53 10.76 -9.18
C LEU A 204 -14.66 9.75 -8.84
N ALA A 205 -14.32 8.51 -8.51
CA ALA A 205 -15.32 7.57 -8.02
C ALA A 205 -15.79 7.96 -6.60
N GLU A 206 -17.10 8.23 -6.47
CA GLU A 206 -17.70 8.54 -5.18
C GLU A 206 -17.70 7.31 -4.29
N HIS A 207 -17.11 7.43 -3.10
CA HIS A 207 -16.95 6.33 -2.18
C HIS A 207 -16.96 6.77 -0.71
N CYS A 208 -17.14 5.78 0.16
CA CYS A 208 -17.01 5.94 1.61
C CYS A 208 -16.58 4.60 2.23
N LEU A 209 -15.68 4.67 3.19
CA LEU A 209 -15.39 3.56 4.10
C LEU A 209 -16.16 3.78 5.40
N GLU A 210 -17.09 2.88 5.70
CA GLU A 210 -17.82 2.82 6.96
C GLU A 210 -17.15 1.82 7.90
N ASN A 211 -16.76 2.28 9.09
CA ASN A 211 -16.27 1.39 10.14
C ASN A 211 -17.47 0.89 10.96
N THR A 212 -17.78 -0.40 10.85
CA THR A 212 -18.88 -1.05 11.58
C THR A 212 -18.44 -1.69 12.89
N GLY A 213 -17.14 -1.68 13.17
CA GLY A 213 -16.55 -2.19 14.40
C GLY A 213 -16.73 -1.25 15.59
N LYS A 214 -16.23 -1.66 16.76
CA LYS A 214 -16.25 -0.88 17.99
C LYS A 214 -15.00 -0.04 18.22
N GLY A 215 -13.89 -0.43 17.60
CA GLY A 215 -12.59 0.27 17.63
C GLY A 215 -12.31 0.97 16.32
N SER A 216 -11.18 1.68 16.23
CA SER A 216 -10.75 2.28 14.97
C SER A 216 -10.41 1.21 13.94
N MET A 217 -10.82 1.39 12.69
CA MET A 217 -10.36 0.61 11.56
C MET A 217 -9.06 1.23 11.04
N ARG A 218 -8.04 0.40 10.81
CA ARG A 218 -6.74 0.81 10.28
C ARG A 218 -6.66 0.45 8.80
N VAL A 219 -6.27 1.42 7.99
CA VAL A 219 -6.15 1.25 6.55
C VAL A 219 -4.78 1.72 6.06
N LEU A 220 -4.19 0.98 5.13
CA LEU A 220 -3.07 1.44 4.32
C LEU A 220 -3.66 2.06 3.05
N GLY A 221 -3.36 3.32 2.76
CA GLY A 221 -3.74 3.98 1.53
C GLY A 221 -2.53 4.32 0.68
N VAL A 222 -2.65 4.19 -0.64
CA VAL A 222 -1.65 4.63 -1.61
C VAL A 222 -2.33 5.40 -2.73
N PHE A 223 -1.88 6.63 -2.99
CA PHE A 223 -2.33 7.49 -4.08
C PHE A 223 -1.33 7.56 -5.21
N HIS A 224 -1.84 7.60 -6.45
CA HIS A 224 -1.12 7.94 -7.68
C HIS A 224 -1.99 8.84 -8.58
N PRO A 225 -1.52 10.02 -9.04
CA PRO A 225 -0.31 10.69 -8.55
C PRO A 225 -0.39 11.03 -7.06
N SER A 226 0.74 11.51 -6.50
CA SER A 226 0.85 11.90 -5.10
C SER A 226 -0.28 12.86 -4.68
N GLY A 227 -0.88 12.62 -3.53
CA GLY A 227 -2.04 13.36 -3.04
C GLY A 227 -2.09 13.49 -1.52
N ASP A 228 -3.12 14.20 -1.04
CA ASP A 228 -3.38 14.44 0.38
C ASP A 228 -4.66 13.71 0.81
N PRO A 229 -4.61 12.81 1.82
CA PRO A 229 -5.80 12.12 2.34
C PRO A 229 -6.88 13.05 2.90
N ALA A 230 -6.54 14.29 3.23
CA ALA A 230 -7.50 15.29 3.70
C ALA A 230 -8.18 16.04 2.55
N SER A 231 -7.69 15.97 1.30
CA SER A 231 -8.30 16.68 0.17
C SER A 231 -9.49 15.92 -0.40
N ARG A 232 -10.49 16.66 -0.92
CA ARG A 232 -11.69 16.13 -1.56
C ARG A 232 -11.94 16.83 -2.87
N ALA A 233 -12.40 16.10 -3.90
CA ALA A 233 -12.52 16.63 -5.26
C ALA A 233 -13.74 17.53 -5.50
N TYR A 234 -14.73 17.60 -4.61
CA TYR A 234 -15.98 18.29 -4.86
C TYR A 234 -16.21 19.55 -4.04
N GLU A 235 -15.17 20.22 -3.61
CA GLU A 235 -15.29 21.62 -3.20
C GLU A 235 -15.12 22.54 -4.42
N SER A 236 -15.91 22.34 -5.47
CA SER A 236 -16.16 23.39 -6.47
C SER A 236 -17.54 23.93 -6.21
N GLU A 237 -17.59 25.17 -5.70
CA GLU A 237 -18.79 26.00 -5.66
C GLU A 237 -19.55 26.01 -7.00
#